data_60182efa255d85102f98c6ccdcd6be7d
#
_entry.id   60182efa255d85102f98c6ccdcd6be7d
#
_cell.length_a   1.000
_cell.length_b   1.000
_cell.length_c   1.000
_cell.angle_alpha   90.00
_cell.angle_beta   90.00
_cell.angle_gamma   90.00
#
_symmetry.space_group_name_H-M   'P 1'
#
loop_
_entity.id
_entity.type
_entity.pdbx_description
1 polymer ?
#
loop_
_entity_poly.entity_id
_entity_poly.type
_entity_poly.pdbx_seq_one_letter_code
_entity_poly.pdbx_strand_id
1 'polypeptide(L)'
;MSFLVDLLYYKIMNNNKKTITIIDTFGFLFRSYYALPPLRAKNGFPTGLLTGFMNFVSNLGKDFQTDYIIFALDSKGDTFRNEIYSEYKAHRPDVPEDLKAQLPIAIAWIEQMGFATAAQVGYEADDVIASLAEDAKHLDMHVRIVSHDKDLYQLINDKHDIFMFDPIKKTEVRSAYCFDKYGVRPDQFTDYQSLLGDSADNVPGVKGVGAKTAQALIEQFDTLDNIYANIENIEKKRWQTLLTDSKELAFISKQLVTLDTDAYDLEITDEIKLPHENPILKIEDTLLEFNMDAIVRRVHANGLNYKTSMPAVKEKLQFKSILLNDPKQLIKIVNAIPKDSIVSFDTETTDIDVTNASIVGFSFCIDQTKAYYVPIDHYYLGVPDQITKDVAKDAIIKLNEHRLVLQNYKYDYEIIKRNFNIDLSLYADTMILAWLIDSSSAVGLDKLSAKYFDHNMIAFKDVVKKGQDFSSIDVDKACEYAAEDALITYKLYFM
;
A
#
# COMPACT_ATOMS: atom_id res chain seq x y z
N MET A 1 9.31 25.59 -23.90
CA MET A 1 8.36 26.51 -23.26
C MET A 1 6.91 26.04 -23.39
N SER A 2 6.50 25.44 -24.51
CA SER A 2 5.15 24.87 -24.72
C SER A 2 4.84 23.73 -23.73
N PHE A 3 5.71 22.76 -23.56
CA PHE A 3 5.48 21.58 -22.71
C PHE A 3 5.27 21.88 -21.22
N LEU A 4 5.94 22.90 -20.67
CA LEU A 4 5.75 23.38 -19.28
C LEU A 4 4.43 24.13 -19.10
N VAL A 5 4.01 24.87 -20.13
CA VAL A 5 2.72 25.59 -20.13
C VAL A 5 1.58 24.59 -20.25
N ASP A 6 1.71 23.57 -21.08
CA ASP A 6 0.73 22.50 -21.24
C ASP A 6 0.61 21.66 -19.96
N LEU A 7 1.74 21.37 -19.28
CA LEU A 7 1.76 20.67 -18.00
C LEU A 7 1.15 21.51 -16.86
N LEU A 8 1.37 22.84 -16.87
CA LEU A 8 0.79 23.75 -15.90
C LEU A 8 -0.72 23.92 -16.14
N TYR A 9 -1.12 24.03 -17.41
CA TYR A 9 -2.52 24.13 -17.83
C TYR A 9 -3.27 22.83 -17.49
N TYR A 10 -2.67 21.67 -17.74
CA TYR A 10 -3.19 20.36 -17.35
C TYR A 10 -3.34 20.22 -15.82
N LYS A 11 -2.37 20.69 -15.04
CA LYS A 11 -2.46 20.73 -13.57
C LYS A 11 -3.51 21.68 -13.04
N ILE A 12 -3.68 22.86 -13.66
CA ILE A 12 -4.67 23.85 -13.23
C ILE A 12 -6.09 23.38 -13.57
N MET A 13 -6.29 22.77 -14.73
CA MET A 13 -7.60 22.23 -15.14
C MET A 13 -8.00 21.00 -14.31
N ASN A 14 -7.05 20.13 -13.97
CA ASN A 14 -7.32 18.97 -13.12
C ASN A 14 -7.56 19.32 -11.63
N ASN A 15 -7.13 20.48 -11.17
CA ASN A 15 -7.32 20.88 -9.75
C ASN A 15 -8.78 21.22 -9.40
N ASN A 16 -9.70 21.25 -10.37
CA ASN A 16 -11.11 21.57 -10.17
C ASN A 16 -12.07 20.39 -10.38
N LYS A 17 -11.56 19.23 -10.85
CA LYS A 17 -12.41 18.05 -11.04
C LYS A 17 -12.77 17.42 -9.70
N LYS A 18 -14.01 17.02 -9.57
CA LYS A 18 -14.48 16.25 -8.41
C LYS A 18 -13.97 14.83 -8.46
N THR A 19 -13.67 14.26 -7.29
CA THR A 19 -13.24 12.87 -7.17
C THR A 19 -14.35 12.03 -6.58
N ILE A 20 -14.65 10.91 -7.21
CA ILE A 20 -15.48 9.84 -6.65
C ILE A 20 -14.62 8.63 -6.30
N THR A 21 -14.83 8.09 -5.10
CA THR A 21 -14.23 6.83 -4.66
C THR A 21 -15.31 5.76 -4.59
N ILE A 22 -15.16 4.72 -5.39
CA ILE A 22 -16.07 3.57 -5.45
C ILE A 22 -15.35 2.40 -4.75
N ILE A 23 -15.99 1.81 -3.74
CA ILE A 23 -15.41 0.75 -2.93
C ILE A 23 -16.06 -0.57 -3.32
N ASP A 24 -15.26 -1.51 -3.81
CA ASP A 24 -15.61 -2.93 -3.90
C ASP A 24 -15.71 -3.49 -2.48
N THR A 25 -16.93 -3.53 -1.95
CA THR A 25 -17.15 -3.78 -0.53
C THR A 25 -16.84 -5.21 -0.15
N PHE A 26 -17.32 -6.19 -0.89
CA PHE A 26 -17.09 -7.60 -0.54
C PHE A 26 -15.64 -8.00 -0.78
N GLY A 27 -15.02 -7.58 -1.87
CA GLY A 27 -13.60 -7.80 -2.12
C GLY A 27 -12.73 -7.25 -0.98
N PHE A 28 -13.08 -6.07 -0.47
CA PHE A 28 -12.39 -5.49 0.70
C PHE A 28 -12.67 -6.24 2.00
N LEU A 29 -13.93 -6.59 2.30
CA LEU A 29 -14.32 -7.29 3.53
C LEU A 29 -13.72 -8.69 3.62
N PHE A 30 -13.76 -9.47 2.54
CA PHE A 30 -13.12 -10.79 2.46
C PHE A 30 -11.62 -10.69 2.72
N ARG A 31 -10.96 -9.75 2.08
CA ARG A 31 -9.52 -9.56 2.28
C ARG A 31 -9.17 -9.13 3.70
N SER A 32 -9.98 -8.26 4.33
CA SER A 32 -9.81 -7.87 5.73
C SER A 32 -9.89 -9.06 6.67
N TYR A 33 -10.81 -9.99 6.42
CA TYR A 33 -10.96 -11.20 7.21
C TYR A 33 -9.70 -12.08 7.17
N TYR A 34 -9.13 -12.31 5.97
CA TYR A 34 -7.96 -13.18 5.82
C TYR A 34 -6.63 -12.49 6.19
N ALA A 35 -6.59 -11.16 6.23
CA ALA A 35 -5.37 -10.42 6.55
C ALA A 35 -5.09 -10.31 8.05
N LEU A 36 -6.12 -10.42 8.89
CA LEU A 36 -6.00 -10.28 10.34
C LEU A 36 -6.04 -11.64 11.05
N PRO A 37 -5.38 -11.77 12.20
CA PRO A 37 -5.54 -12.95 13.04
C PRO A 37 -7.00 -13.08 13.49
N PRO A 38 -7.46 -14.27 13.92
CA PRO A 38 -8.83 -14.47 14.40
C PRO A 38 -9.06 -13.72 15.72
N LEU A 39 -9.52 -12.46 15.61
CA LEU A 39 -9.90 -11.61 16.73
C LEU A 39 -11.31 -11.95 17.21
N ARG A 40 -11.56 -11.87 18.52
CA ARG A 40 -12.87 -12.11 19.12
C ARG A 40 -13.18 -11.04 20.19
N ALA A 41 -14.45 -10.67 20.26
CA ALA A 41 -14.98 -9.88 21.38
C ALA A 41 -15.04 -10.72 22.67
N LYS A 42 -15.26 -10.08 23.82
CA LYS A 42 -15.34 -10.76 25.14
C LYS A 42 -16.40 -11.85 25.22
N ASN A 43 -17.47 -11.73 24.45
CA ASN A 43 -18.54 -12.73 24.33
C ASN A 43 -18.21 -13.88 23.38
N GLY A 44 -16.99 -13.92 22.80
CA GLY A 44 -16.53 -14.92 21.85
C GLY A 44 -16.91 -14.67 20.39
N PHE A 45 -17.66 -13.60 20.08
CA PHE A 45 -18.05 -13.25 18.70
C PHE A 45 -16.81 -12.90 17.85
N PRO A 46 -16.68 -13.42 16.61
CA PRO A 46 -15.55 -13.10 15.74
C PRO A 46 -15.59 -11.63 15.31
N THR A 47 -14.45 -10.93 15.36
CA THR A 47 -14.37 -9.48 15.08
C THR A 47 -13.26 -9.10 14.12
N GLY A 48 -12.54 -10.06 13.55
CA GLY A 48 -11.38 -9.78 12.68
C GLY A 48 -11.74 -8.94 11.46
N LEU A 49 -12.78 -9.36 10.71
CA LEU A 49 -13.31 -8.62 9.56
C LEU A 49 -13.75 -7.21 9.96
N LEU A 50 -14.58 -7.11 11.01
CA LEU A 50 -15.12 -5.83 11.49
C LEU A 50 -14.01 -4.88 11.93
N THR A 51 -12.97 -5.39 12.60
CA THR A 51 -11.80 -4.60 13.01
C THR A 51 -11.03 -4.08 11.81
N GLY A 52 -10.79 -4.93 10.81
CA GLY A 52 -10.14 -4.52 9.56
C GLY A 52 -10.92 -3.44 8.82
N PHE A 53 -12.24 -3.63 8.71
CA PHE A 53 -13.13 -2.68 8.09
C PHE A 53 -13.16 -1.32 8.82
N MET A 54 -13.28 -1.32 10.15
CA MET A 54 -13.28 -0.09 10.93
C MET A 54 -11.92 0.63 10.90
N ASN A 55 -10.82 -0.10 10.84
CA ASN A 55 -9.50 0.49 10.62
C ASN A 55 -9.41 1.21 9.27
N PHE A 56 -9.96 0.62 8.22
CA PHE A 56 -10.05 1.25 6.90
C PHE A 56 -10.91 2.52 6.96
N VAL A 57 -12.15 2.40 7.45
CA VAL A 57 -13.07 3.54 7.54
C VAL A 57 -12.49 4.67 8.39
N SER A 58 -11.84 4.38 9.52
CA SER A 58 -11.25 5.42 10.38
C SER A 58 -10.15 6.25 9.71
N ASN A 59 -9.51 5.70 8.68
CA ASN A 59 -8.45 6.37 7.93
C ASN A 59 -8.91 6.89 6.55
N LEU A 60 -10.11 6.54 6.11
CA LEU A 60 -10.59 6.81 4.76
C LEU A 60 -10.55 8.30 4.42
N GLY A 61 -11.05 9.17 5.30
CA GLY A 61 -11.03 10.62 5.08
C GLY A 61 -9.61 11.21 5.03
N LYS A 62 -8.63 10.55 5.67
CA LYS A 62 -7.22 10.93 5.64
C LYS A 62 -6.48 10.35 4.43
N ASP A 63 -6.75 9.09 4.12
CA ASP A 63 -6.05 8.36 3.05
C ASP A 63 -6.57 8.75 1.65
N PHE A 64 -7.85 9.16 1.55
CA PHE A 64 -8.48 9.53 0.29
C PHE A 64 -8.99 10.97 0.30
N GLN A 65 -8.39 11.79 -0.53
CA GLN A 65 -8.98 13.08 -0.90
C GLN A 65 -10.09 12.79 -1.91
N THR A 66 -11.34 12.75 -1.47
CA THR A 66 -12.48 12.47 -2.32
C THR A 66 -13.65 13.39 -1.99
N ASP A 67 -14.46 13.72 -2.98
CA ASP A 67 -15.69 14.49 -2.79
C ASP A 67 -16.87 13.58 -2.53
N TYR A 68 -16.88 12.42 -3.22
CA TYR A 68 -17.97 11.45 -3.21
C TYR A 68 -17.43 10.06 -2.91
N ILE A 69 -18.24 9.25 -2.23
CA ILE A 69 -17.91 7.88 -1.87
C ILE A 69 -19.14 6.98 -1.93
N ILE A 70 -19.00 5.82 -2.55
CA ILE A 70 -20.05 4.81 -2.67
C ILE A 70 -19.46 3.43 -2.38
N PHE A 71 -20.20 2.64 -1.62
CA PHE A 71 -19.89 1.23 -1.36
C PHE A 71 -20.73 0.36 -2.31
N ALA A 72 -20.09 -0.23 -3.31
CA ALA A 72 -20.74 -1.18 -4.22
C ALA A 72 -20.90 -2.54 -3.54
N LEU A 73 -22.08 -3.13 -3.65
CA LEU A 73 -22.46 -4.39 -3.01
C LEU A 73 -22.96 -5.39 -4.05
N ASP A 74 -22.66 -6.67 -3.86
CA ASP A 74 -23.31 -7.74 -4.61
C ASP A 74 -24.79 -7.85 -4.22
N SER A 75 -25.64 -8.09 -5.20
CA SER A 75 -27.03 -8.44 -4.97
C SER A 75 -27.17 -9.91 -4.54
N LYS A 76 -28.30 -10.24 -3.92
CA LYS A 76 -28.60 -11.63 -3.56
C LYS A 76 -29.20 -12.36 -4.76
N GLY A 77 -28.80 -13.60 -4.95
CA GLY A 77 -29.34 -14.49 -5.98
C GLY A 77 -28.48 -14.63 -7.21
N ASP A 78 -29.01 -15.29 -8.23
CA ASP A 78 -28.28 -15.50 -9.47
C ASP A 78 -28.21 -14.21 -10.28
N THR A 79 -27.15 -14.10 -11.08
CA THR A 79 -26.91 -12.96 -11.97
C THR A 79 -27.14 -13.39 -13.43
N PHE A 80 -27.24 -12.45 -14.37
CA PHE A 80 -27.37 -12.75 -15.78
C PHE A 80 -26.27 -13.70 -16.30
N ARG A 81 -25.09 -13.73 -15.63
CA ARG A 81 -23.98 -14.64 -15.98
C ARG A 81 -24.35 -16.11 -15.77
N ASN A 82 -25.20 -16.41 -14.77
CA ASN A 82 -25.67 -17.76 -14.54
C ASN A 82 -26.63 -18.21 -15.64
N GLU A 83 -27.35 -17.29 -16.30
CA GLU A 83 -28.20 -17.58 -17.48
C GLU A 83 -27.32 -17.88 -18.71
N ILE A 84 -26.17 -17.18 -18.87
CA ILE A 84 -25.22 -17.42 -19.95
C ILE A 84 -24.49 -18.76 -19.78
N TYR A 85 -24.06 -19.04 -18.53
CA TYR A 85 -23.29 -20.23 -18.21
C TYR A 85 -23.61 -20.73 -16.80
N SER A 86 -24.42 -21.80 -16.69
CA SER A 86 -24.93 -22.32 -15.41
C SER A 86 -23.84 -22.75 -14.42
N GLU A 87 -22.63 -23.09 -14.92
CA GLU A 87 -21.48 -23.48 -14.11
C GLU A 87 -20.67 -22.26 -13.56
N TYR A 88 -21.05 -21.04 -13.93
CA TYR A 88 -20.39 -19.83 -13.46
C TYR A 88 -20.43 -19.74 -11.93
N LYS A 89 -19.27 -19.62 -11.29
CA LYS A 89 -19.06 -19.59 -9.82
C LYS A 89 -19.57 -20.83 -9.07
N ALA A 90 -20.01 -21.90 -9.76
CA ALA A 90 -20.59 -23.09 -9.12
C ALA A 90 -19.61 -23.83 -8.18
N HIS A 91 -18.32 -23.66 -8.36
CA HIS A 91 -17.28 -24.35 -7.58
C HIS A 91 -16.66 -23.50 -6.45
N ARG A 92 -17.21 -22.30 -6.19
CA ARG A 92 -16.73 -21.46 -5.07
C ARG A 92 -16.95 -22.20 -3.75
N PRO A 93 -15.91 -22.29 -2.90
CA PRO A 93 -16.05 -22.92 -1.58
C PRO A 93 -17.01 -22.13 -0.69
N ASP A 94 -17.62 -22.84 0.24
CA ASP A 94 -18.47 -22.20 1.25
C ASP A 94 -17.69 -21.17 2.07
N VAL A 95 -18.32 -20.03 2.30
CA VAL A 95 -17.79 -18.97 3.12
C VAL A 95 -17.70 -19.43 4.58
N PRO A 96 -16.57 -19.21 5.29
CA PRO A 96 -16.43 -19.59 6.71
C PRO A 96 -17.54 -18.98 7.59
N GLU A 97 -18.02 -19.73 8.58
CA GLU A 97 -19.12 -19.28 9.45
C GLU A 97 -18.78 -17.99 10.21
N ASP A 98 -17.53 -17.85 10.69
CA ASP A 98 -17.04 -16.63 11.33
C ASP A 98 -17.09 -15.42 10.39
N LEU A 99 -16.93 -15.61 9.08
CA LEU A 99 -17.07 -14.56 8.08
C LEU A 99 -18.55 -14.25 7.80
N LYS A 100 -19.36 -15.30 7.57
CA LYS A 100 -20.82 -15.15 7.36
C LYS A 100 -21.48 -14.35 8.49
N ALA A 101 -21.08 -14.58 9.74
CA ALA A 101 -21.63 -13.88 10.88
C ALA A 101 -21.30 -12.37 10.91
N GLN A 102 -20.15 -11.97 10.38
CA GLN A 102 -19.69 -10.58 10.42
C GLN A 102 -20.19 -9.73 9.23
N LEU A 103 -20.43 -10.34 8.06
CA LEU A 103 -20.82 -9.61 6.84
C LEU A 103 -22.07 -8.75 7.01
N PRO A 104 -23.20 -9.25 7.55
CA PRO A 104 -24.42 -8.44 7.73
C PRO A 104 -24.19 -7.24 8.67
N ILE A 105 -23.32 -7.41 9.68
CA ILE A 105 -22.99 -6.36 10.63
C ILE A 105 -22.18 -5.27 9.93
N ALA A 106 -21.18 -5.65 9.12
CA ALA A 106 -20.39 -4.70 8.36
C ALA A 106 -21.24 -3.86 7.41
N ILE A 107 -22.19 -4.49 6.70
CA ILE A 107 -23.12 -3.80 5.80
C ILE A 107 -24.01 -2.85 6.60
N ALA A 108 -24.60 -3.31 7.71
CA ALA A 108 -25.42 -2.46 8.56
C ALA A 108 -24.63 -1.25 9.12
N TRP A 109 -23.36 -1.43 9.43
CA TRP A 109 -22.51 -0.32 9.87
C TRP A 109 -22.21 0.69 8.77
N ILE A 110 -22.09 0.27 7.50
CA ILE A 110 -21.96 1.21 6.37
C ILE A 110 -23.16 2.16 6.34
N GLU A 111 -24.37 1.62 6.41
CA GLU A 111 -25.62 2.38 6.40
C GLU A 111 -25.77 3.27 7.65
N GLN A 112 -25.49 2.72 8.86
CA GLN A 112 -25.57 3.46 10.11
C GLN A 112 -24.58 4.62 10.19
N MET A 113 -23.40 4.46 9.60
CA MET A 113 -22.43 5.53 9.44
C MET A 113 -22.87 6.59 8.42
N GLY A 114 -23.90 6.29 7.60
CA GLY A 114 -24.46 7.19 6.61
C GLY A 114 -23.67 7.25 5.30
N PHE A 115 -22.98 6.18 4.97
CA PHE A 115 -22.43 6.01 3.62
C PHE A 115 -23.46 5.49 2.66
N ALA A 116 -23.41 5.98 1.42
CA ALA A 116 -24.22 5.46 0.34
C ALA A 116 -23.76 4.06 -0.09
N THR A 117 -24.71 3.20 -0.40
CA THR A 117 -24.49 1.87 -0.97
C THR A 117 -25.14 1.78 -2.34
N ALA A 118 -24.55 1.01 -3.25
CA ALA A 118 -25.10 0.74 -4.58
C ALA A 118 -25.14 -0.78 -4.82
N ALA A 119 -26.30 -1.30 -5.16
CA ALA A 119 -26.51 -2.70 -5.52
C ALA A 119 -27.65 -2.81 -6.54
N GLN A 120 -27.52 -3.73 -7.49
CA GLN A 120 -28.53 -3.97 -8.52
C GLN A 120 -28.89 -5.45 -8.58
N VAL A 121 -30.17 -5.77 -8.47
CA VAL A 121 -30.64 -7.15 -8.54
C VAL A 121 -30.34 -7.76 -9.93
N GLY A 122 -29.77 -8.96 -9.94
CA GLY A 122 -29.36 -9.65 -11.17
C GLY A 122 -27.99 -9.30 -11.70
N TYR A 123 -27.27 -8.37 -11.01
CA TYR A 123 -25.90 -7.94 -11.34
C TYR A 123 -24.95 -8.14 -10.16
N GLU A 124 -23.66 -8.20 -10.47
CA GLU A 124 -22.59 -8.26 -9.48
C GLU A 124 -22.11 -6.86 -9.09
N ALA A 125 -21.42 -6.75 -7.96
CA ALA A 125 -20.81 -5.48 -7.55
C ALA A 125 -19.89 -4.90 -8.63
N ASP A 126 -19.20 -5.74 -9.39
CA ASP A 126 -18.30 -5.33 -10.47
C ASP A 126 -19.02 -4.59 -11.60
N ASP A 127 -20.26 -5.02 -11.96
CA ASP A 127 -21.09 -4.34 -12.96
C ASP A 127 -21.57 -2.98 -12.42
N VAL A 128 -21.96 -2.93 -11.14
CA VAL A 128 -22.33 -1.67 -10.48
C VAL A 128 -21.12 -0.70 -10.45
N ILE A 129 -19.93 -1.19 -10.13
CA ILE A 129 -18.68 -0.39 -10.16
C ILE A 129 -18.41 0.12 -11.58
N ALA A 130 -18.59 -0.72 -12.59
CA ALA A 130 -18.37 -0.35 -13.99
C ALA A 130 -19.34 0.74 -14.45
N SER A 131 -20.63 0.61 -14.10
CA SER A 131 -21.66 1.62 -14.41
C SER A 131 -21.39 2.94 -13.73
N LEU A 132 -21.08 2.92 -12.42
CA LEU A 132 -20.70 4.12 -11.65
C LEU A 132 -19.45 4.81 -12.22
N ALA A 133 -18.46 4.04 -12.67
CA ALA A 133 -17.24 4.58 -13.24
C ALA A 133 -17.49 5.21 -14.62
N GLU A 134 -18.34 4.60 -15.45
CA GLU A 134 -18.69 5.14 -16.77
C GLU A 134 -19.51 6.44 -16.64
N ASP A 135 -20.50 6.48 -15.75
CA ASP A 135 -21.27 7.69 -15.47
C ASP A 135 -20.41 8.82 -14.92
N ALA A 136 -19.52 8.51 -13.96
CA ALA A 136 -18.59 9.47 -13.40
C ALA A 136 -17.60 10.02 -14.46
N LYS A 137 -17.23 9.21 -15.43
CA LYS A 137 -16.45 9.62 -16.61
C LYS A 137 -17.22 10.63 -17.47
N HIS A 138 -18.52 10.39 -17.71
CA HIS A 138 -19.38 11.34 -18.43
C HIS A 138 -19.57 12.67 -17.68
N LEU A 139 -19.46 12.65 -16.35
CA LEU A 139 -19.48 13.83 -15.50
C LEU A 139 -18.10 14.52 -15.33
N ASP A 140 -17.10 14.08 -16.08
CA ASP A 140 -15.71 14.58 -16.05
C ASP A 140 -15.08 14.52 -14.63
N MET A 141 -15.31 13.43 -13.91
CA MET A 141 -14.78 13.20 -12.57
C MET A 141 -13.47 12.40 -12.61
N HIS A 142 -12.66 12.53 -11.55
CA HIS A 142 -11.62 11.56 -11.22
C HIS A 142 -12.27 10.34 -10.56
N VAL A 143 -11.99 9.14 -11.05
CA VAL A 143 -12.60 7.90 -10.54
C VAL A 143 -11.53 7.03 -9.89
N ARG A 144 -11.69 6.80 -8.59
CA ARG A 144 -10.86 5.86 -7.83
C ARG A 144 -11.69 4.63 -7.47
N ILE A 145 -11.28 3.47 -7.95
CA ILE A 145 -11.89 2.17 -7.63
C ILE A 145 -11.02 1.49 -6.58
N VAL A 146 -11.54 1.32 -5.37
CA VAL A 146 -10.82 0.65 -4.27
C VAL A 146 -11.12 -0.83 -4.34
N SER A 147 -10.27 -1.56 -5.01
CA SER A 147 -10.33 -3.02 -5.16
C SER A 147 -8.96 -3.60 -5.50
N HIS A 148 -8.82 -4.89 -5.39
CA HIS A 148 -7.70 -5.68 -5.87
C HIS A 148 -8.11 -6.72 -6.91
N ASP A 149 -9.40 -6.73 -7.26
CA ASP A 149 -9.92 -7.66 -8.25
C ASP A 149 -9.36 -7.34 -9.63
N LYS A 150 -8.84 -8.38 -10.29
CA LYS A 150 -8.26 -8.23 -11.63
C LYS A 150 -9.30 -7.92 -12.70
N ASP A 151 -10.55 -8.33 -12.48
CA ASP A 151 -11.62 -8.18 -13.48
C ASP A 151 -11.94 -6.70 -13.71
N LEU A 152 -11.69 -5.85 -12.70
CA LEU A 152 -11.83 -4.40 -12.78
C LEU A 152 -10.69 -3.70 -13.55
N TYR A 153 -9.63 -4.40 -13.95
CA TYR A 153 -8.58 -3.78 -14.77
C TYR A 153 -9.07 -3.26 -16.11
N GLN A 154 -10.13 -3.87 -16.67
CA GLN A 154 -10.77 -3.41 -17.90
C GLN A 154 -11.33 -1.99 -17.81
N LEU A 155 -11.58 -1.48 -16.58
CA LEU A 155 -12.10 -0.14 -16.33
C LEU A 155 -11.02 0.94 -16.28
N ILE A 156 -9.75 0.56 -16.12
CA ILE A 156 -8.64 1.52 -16.00
C ILE A 156 -8.52 2.32 -17.29
N ASN A 157 -8.55 3.66 -17.15
CA ASN A 157 -8.46 4.58 -18.28
C ASN A 157 -7.71 5.85 -17.86
N ASP A 158 -6.40 5.90 -18.14
CA ASP A 158 -5.56 7.03 -17.74
C ASP A 158 -5.97 8.35 -18.41
N LYS A 159 -6.59 8.29 -19.60
CA LYS A 159 -7.07 9.49 -20.32
C LYS A 159 -8.22 10.18 -19.59
N HIS A 160 -9.08 9.39 -18.95
CA HIS A 160 -10.24 9.86 -18.18
C HIS A 160 -10.00 9.85 -16.67
N ASP A 161 -8.76 9.56 -16.25
CA ASP A 161 -8.33 9.44 -14.86
C ASP A 161 -9.18 8.46 -14.04
N ILE A 162 -9.45 7.29 -14.62
CA ILE A 162 -10.04 6.14 -13.97
C ILE A 162 -8.92 5.19 -13.59
N PHE A 163 -8.75 4.93 -12.30
CA PHE A 163 -7.70 4.06 -11.80
C PHE A 163 -8.17 3.22 -10.61
N MET A 164 -7.53 2.09 -10.40
CA MET A 164 -7.75 1.29 -9.21
C MET A 164 -6.76 1.70 -8.11
N PHE A 165 -7.14 1.44 -6.87
CA PHE A 165 -6.30 1.65 -5.69
C PHE A 165 -6.27 0.38 -4.85
N ASP A 166 -5.07 -0.18 -4.64
CA ASP A 166 -4.87 -1.30 -3.71
C ASP A 166 -4.80 -0.75 -2.27
N PRO A 167 -5.81 -0.95 -1.42
CA PRO A 167 -5.87 -0.34 -0.09
C PRO A 167 -4.84 -0.91 0.89
N ILE A 168 -4.25 -2.07 0.59
CA ILE A 168 -3.23 -2.70 1.46
C ILE A 168 -1.84 -2.22 1.09
N LYS A 169 -1.50 -2.23 -0.20
CA LYS A 169 -0.22 -1.72 -0.69
C LYS A 169 -0.18 -0.19 -0.70
N LYS A 170 -1.34 0.46 -0.58
CA LYS A 170 -1.52 1.92 -0.70
C LYS A 170 -0.93 2.46 -2.00
N THR A 171 -1.18 1.78 -3.11
CA THR A 171 -0.65 2.13 -4.43
C THR A 171 -1.76 2.28 -5.45
N GLU A 172 -1.63 3.27 -6.31
CA GLU A 172 -2.46 3.38 -7.51
C GLU A 172 -2.08 2.31 -8.52
N VAL A 173 -3.09 1.76 -9.17
CA VAL A 173 -2.97 0.76 -10.23
C VAL A 173 -3.52 1.40 -11.51
N ARG A 174 -2.61 1.73 -12.42
CA ARG A 174 -2.88 2.42 -13.70
C ARG A 174 -2.49 1.53 -14.88
N SER A 175 -2.69 2.01 -16.10
CA SER A 175 -2.45 1.24 -17.32
C SER A 175 -1.04 0.65 -17.41
N ALA A 176 -0.01 1.37 -16.95
CA ALA A 176 1.36 0.87 -16.90
C ALA A 176 1.51 -0.38 -16.02
N TYR A 177 0.85 -0.38 -14.86
CA TYR A 177 0.88 -1.54 -13.95
C TYR A 177 0.20 -2.77 -14.56
N CYS A 178 -0.93 -2.58 -15.26
CA CYS A 178 -1.62 -3.66 -15.98
C CYS A 178 -0.69 -4.27 -17.05
N PHE A 179 -0.06 -3.40 -17.84
CA PHE A 179 0.86 -3.82 -18.87
C PHE A 179 2.10 -4.55 -18.33
N ASP A 180 2.73 -4.01 -17.29
CA ASP A 180 3.91 -4.63 -16.65
C ASP A 180 3.60 -6.01 -16.07
N LYS A 181 2.39 -6.20 -15.54
CA LYS A 181 1.98 -7.44 -14.87
C LYS A 181 1.46 -8.51 -15.81
N TYR A 182 0.70 -8.13 -16.83
CA TYR A 182 -0.01 -9.06 -17.72
C TYR A 182 0.44 -9.00 -19.18
N GLY A 183 1.20 -7.98 -19.56
CA GLY A 183 1.64 -7.75 -20.94
C GLY A 183 0.54 -7.31 -21.89
N VAL A 184 -0.58 -6.83 -21.37
CA VAL A 184 -1.72 -6.31 -22.14
C VAL A 184 -2.21 -4.99 -21.56
N ARG A 185 -2.82 -4.15 -22.39
CA ARG A 185 -3.43 -2.90 -21.96
C ARG A 185 -4.78 -3.16 -21.27
N PRO A 186 -5.31 -2.24 -20.45
CA PRO A 186 -6.63 -2.36 -19.83
C PRO A 186 -7.76 -2.62 -20.83
N ASP A 187 -7.77 -1.94 -21.98
CA ASP A 187 -8.76 -2.10 -23.05
C ASP A 187 -8.68 -3.47 -23.76
N GLN A 188 -7.60 -4.22 -23.56
CA GLN A 188 -7.40 -5.57 -24.06
C GLN A 188 -7.66 -6.65 -22.98
N PHE A 189 -7.88 -6.24 -21.74
CA PHE A 189 -7.89 -7.16 -20.61
C PHE A 189 -9.04 -8.16 -20.67
N THR A 190 -10.21 -7.74 -21.12
CA THR A 190 -11.38 -8.61 -21.36
C THR A 190 -11.07 -9.69 -22.37
N ASP A 191 -10.47 -9.35 -23.52
CA ASP A 191 -10.11 -10.31 -24.58
C ASP A 191 -8.99 -11.26 -24.11
N TYR A 192 -8.04 -10.77 -23.30
CA TYR A 192 -7.00 -11.58 -22.69
C TYR A 192 -7.60 -12.60 -21.71
N GLN A 193 -8.51 -12.19 -20.84
CA GLN A 193 -9.21 -13.10 -19.91
C GLN A 193 -10.12 -14.11 -20.65
N SER A 194 -10.74 -13.70 -21.74
CA SER A 194 -11.58 -14.59 -22.56
C SER A 194 -10.79 -15.76 -23.16
N LEU A 195 -9.51 -15.55 -23.45
CA LEU A 195 -8.60 -16.60 -23.90
C LEU A 195 -8.08 -17.44 -22.73
N LEU A 196 -7.73 -16.81 -21.63
CA LEU A 196 -7.10 -17.46 -20.48
C LEU A 196 -8.11 -18.27 -19.63
N GLY A 197 -9.34 -17.74 -19.51
CA GLY A 197 -10.32 -18.21 -18.54
C GLY A 197 -10.02 -17.78 -17.11
N ASP A 198 -10.91 -18.13 -16.20
CA ASP A 198 -10.74 -17.95 -14.76
C ASP A 198 -11.24 -19.17 -13.99
N SER A 199 -10.33 -19.88 -13.34
CA SER A 199 -10.67 -21.06 -12.54
C SER A 199 -11.40 -20.73 -11.23
N ALA A 200 -11.25 -19.51 -10.69
CA ALA A 200 -11.91 -19.08 -9.46
C ALA A 200 -13.41 -18.88 -9.70
N ASP A 201 -13.75 -18.34 -10.86
CA ASP A 201 -15.13 -18.06 -11.26
C ASP A 201 -15.69 -19.07 -12.27
N ASN A 202 -14.92 -20.11 -12.55
CA ASN A 202 -15.24 -21.16 -13.49
C ASN A 202 -15.53 -20.62 -14.91
N VAL A 203 -14.76 -19.61 -15.34
CA VAL A 203 -14.78 -19.10 -16.71
C VAL A 203 -13.90 -20.03 -17.57
N PRO A 204 -14.46 -20.68 -18.63
CA PRO A 204 -13.79 -21.77 -19.30
C PRO A 204 -12.54 -21.38 -20.09
N GLY A 205 -12.50 -20.23 -20.72
CA GLY A 205 -11.42 -19.81 -21.60
C GLY A 205 -11.22 -20.73 -22.81
N VAL A 206 -10.04 -20.65 -23.42
CA VAL A 206 -9.56 -21.55 -24.46
C VAL A 206 -8.70 -22.64 -23.84
N LYS A 207 -9.18 -23.87 -23.86
CA LYS A 207 -8.47 -24.99 -23.23
C LYS A 207 -7.05 -25.15 -23.76
N GLY A 208 -6.07 -25.08 -22.87
CA GLY A 208 -4.66 -25.22 -23.21
C GLY A 208 -3.96 -23.93 -23.63
N VAL A 209 -4.67 -22.80 -23.61
CA VAL A 209 -4.09 -21.45 -23.73
C VAL A 209 -3.79 -20.93 -22.32
N GLY A 210 -2.52 -20.69 -22.04
CA GLY A 210 -2.05 -20.08 -20.80
C GLY A 210 -1.67 -18.61 -21.03
N ALA A 211 -1.31 -17.91 -19.95
CA ALA A 211 -1.03 -16.47 -19.92
C ALA A 211 -0.09 -15.99 -21.06
N LYS A 212 1.04 -16.67 -21.26
CA LYS A 212 2.00 -16.30 -22.34
C LYS A 212 1.44 -16.46 -23.74
N THR A 213 0.56 -17.46 -23.94
CA THR A 213 -0.06 -17.67 -25.26
C THR A 213 -1.16 -16.65 -25.49
N ALA A 214 -2.00 -16.37 -24.50
CA ALA A 214 -3.00 -15.32 -24.57
C ALA A 214 -2.37 -13.95 -24.83
N GLN A 215 -1.31 -13.60 -24.11
CA GLN A 215 -0.54 -12.37 -24.32
C GLN A 215 -0.02 -12.26 -25.76
N ALA A 216 0.63 -13.30 -26.28
CA ALA A 216 1.19 -13.28 -27.63
C ALA A 216 0.11 -13.15 -28.71
N LEU A 217 -1.07 -13.75 -28.51
CA LEU A 217 -2.20 -13.61 -29.41
C LEU A 217 -2.79 -12.19 -29.39
N ILE A 218 -2.95 -11.60 -28.22
CA ILE A 218 -3.43 -10.22 -28.05
C ILE A 218 -2.41 -9.22 -28.61
N GLU A 219 -1.12 -9.42 -28.38
CA GLU A 219 -0.06 -8.57 -28.95
C GLU A 219 -0.08 -8.58 -30.48
N GLN A 220 -0.36 -9.73 -31.11
CA GLN A 220 -0.36 -9.88 -32.57
C GLN A 220 -1.66 -9.41 -33.21
N PHE A 221 -2.82 -9.63 -32.60
CA PHE A 221 -4.14 -9.44 -33.22
C PHE A 221 -5.01 -8.40 -32.52
N ASP A 222 -4.59 -7.86 -31.38
CA ASP A 222 -5.25 -6.84 -30.59
C ASP A 222 -6.52 -7.30 -29.85
N THR A 223 -7.46 -7.97 -30.53
CA THR A 223 -8.75 -8.39 -29.96
C THR A 223 -9.06 -9.87 -30.24
N LEU A 224 -9.94 -10.46 -29.41
CA LEU A 224 -10.44 -11.81 -29.61
C LEU A 224 -11.11 -11.98 -30.99
N ASP A 225 -11.90 -11.01 -31.40
CA ASP A 225 -12.58 -11.03 -32.69
C ASP A 225 -11.59 -11.07 -33.85
N ASN A 226 -10.52 -10.26 -33.78
CA ASN A 226 -9.46 -10.26 -34.78
C ASN A 226 -8.64 -11.56 -34.79
N ILE A 227 -8.42 -12.19 -33.62
CA ILE A 227 -7.77 -13.50 -33.54
C ILE A 227 -8.57 -14.53 -34.36
N TYR A 228 -9.89 -14.58 -34.17
CA TYR A 228 -10.74 -15.52 -34.88
C TYR A 228 -10.95 -15.18 -36.35
N ALA A 229 -10.95 -13.90 -36.72
CA ALA A 229 -11.00 -13.47 -38.09
C ALA A 229 -9.71 -13.81 -38.87
N ASN A 230 -8.59 -13.95 -38.17
CA ASN A 230 -7.26 -14.20 -38.75
C ASN A 230 -6.66 -15.53 -38.29
N ILE A 231 -7.46 -16.50 -37.92
CA ILE A 231 -7.02 -17.78 -37.31
C ILE A 231 -6.03 -18.53 -38.23
N GLU A 232 -6.22 -18.45 -39.55
CA GLU A 232 -5.35 -19.08 -40.54
C GLU A 232 -3.96 -18.44 -40.60
N ASN A 233 -3.82 -17.18 -40.17
CA ASN A 233 -2.57 -16.44 -40.17
C ASN A 233 -1.72 -16.68 -38.93
N ILE A 234 -2.20 -17.48 -37.97
CA ILE A 234 -1.46 -17.85 -36.77
C ILE A 234 -0.40 -18.90 -37.17
N GLU A 235 0.86 -18.60 -36.99
CA GLU A 235 1.96 -19.49 -37.41
C GLU A 235 1.91 -20.88 -36.75
N LYS A 236 1.54 -20.93 -35.46
CA LYS A 236 1.55 -22.17 -34.70
C LYS A 236 0.26 -22.96 -34.92
N LYS A 237 0.31 -24.03 -35.71
CA LYS A 237 -0.83 -24.93 -35.98
C LYS A 237 -1.54 -25.40 -34.71
N ARG A 238 -0.78 -25.67 -33.63
CA ARG A 238 -1.35 -26.05 -32.31
C ARG A 238 -2.29 -24.95 -31.77
N TRP A 239 -1.92 -23.70 -31.91
CA TRP A 239 -2.77 -22.58 -31.44
C TRP A 239 -4.04 -22.47 -32.30
N GLN A 240 -3.91 -22.62 -33.61
CA GLN A 240 -5.10 -22.66 -34.50
C GLN A 240 -6.08 -23.73 -34.06
N THR A 241 -5.59 -24.95 -33.81
CA THR A 241 -6.45 -26.09 -33.36
C THR A 241 -7.12 -25.76 -32.02
N LEU A 242 -6.37 -25.32 -31.01
CA LEU A 242 -6.93 -25.00 -29.68
C LEU A 242 -8.01 -23.92 -29.78
N LEU A 243 -7.78 -22.86 -30.56
CA LEU A 243 -8.73 -21.78 -30.77
C LEU A 243 -9.97 -22.26 -31.52
N THR A 244 -9.79 -23.05 -32.58
CA THR A 244 -10.91 -23.62 -33.36
C THR A 244 -11.80 -24.51 -32.49
N ASP A 245 -11.20 -25.41 -31.72
CA ASP A 245 -11.91 -26.38 -30.87
C ASP A 245 -12.65 -25.73 -29.71
N SER A 246 -12.21 -24.54 -29.26
CA SER A 246 -12.77 -23.82 -28.11
C SER A 246 -13.46 -22.50 -28.48
N LYS A 247 -13.79 -22.27 -29.77
CA LYS A 247 -14.33 -21.00 -30.23
C LYS A 247 -15.55 -20.52 -29.43
N GLU A 248 -16.53 -21.39 -29.27
CA GLU A 248 -17.76 -21.11 -28.54
C GLU A 248 -17.47 -20.73 -27.07
N LEU A 249 -16.62 -21.51 -26.40
CA LEU A 249 -16.21 -21.26 -25.03
C LEU A 249 -15.46 -19.94 -24.85
N ALA A 250 -14.64 -19.54 -25.83
CA ALA A 250 -13.94 -18.26 -25.80
C ALA A 250 -14.92 -17.08 -25.82
N PHE A 251 -15.95 -17.14 -26.67
CA PHE A 251 -16.97 -16.08 -26.74
C PHE A 251 -17.92 -16.10 -25.54
N ILE A 252 -18.27 -17.27 -25.01
CA ILE A 252 -18.97 -17.39 -23.72
C ILE A 252 -18.12 -16.74 -22.62
N SER A 253 -16.82 -17.05 -22.56
CA SER A 253 -15.90 -16.45 -21.60
C SER A 253 -15.86 -14.93 -21.73
N LYS A 254 -15.84 -14.40 -22.96
CA LYS A 254 -15.90 -12.95 -23.21
C LYS A 254 -17.18 -12.33 -22.61
N GLN A 255 -18.34 -12.97 -22.79
CA GLN A 255 -19.59 -12.50 -22.20
C GLN A 255 -19.58 -12.54 -20.67
N LEU A 256 -18.95 -13.56 -20.07
CA LEU A 256 -18.86 -13.71 -18.62
C LEU A 256 -17.92 -12.68 -17.96
N VAL A 257 -16.79 -12.34 -18.61
CA VAL A 257 -15.79 -11.43 -18.01
C VAL A 257 -16.00 -9.96 -18.39
N THR A 258 -16.85 -9.67 -19.40
CA THR A 258 -17.18 -8.29 -19.76
C THR A 258 -18.13 -7.72 -18.71
N LEU A 259 -17.76 -6.58 -18.15
CA LEU A 259 -18.60 -5.87 -17.19
C LEU A 259 -19.67 -5.05 -17.91
N ASP A 260 -20.86 -5.06 -17.35
CA ASP A 260 -21.96 -4.23 -17.83
C ASP A 260 -21.80 -2.81 -17.28
N THR A 261 -21.83 -1.81 -18.14
CA THR A 261 -21.67 -0.39 -17.78
C THR A 261 -23.00 0.36 -17.72
N ASP A 262 -24.12 -0.33 -17.84
CA ASP A 262 -25.48 0.22 -17.83
C ASP A 262 -26.38 -0.49 -16.79
N ALA A 263 -25.74 -1.12 -15.79
CA ALA A 263 -26.43 -1.86 -14.73
C ALA A 263 -26.98 -0.95 -13.60
N TYR A 264 -26.41 0.22 -13.41
CA TYR A 264 -26.75 1.13 -12.31
C TYR A 264 -26.50 2.58 -12.69
N ASP A 265 -27.43 3.48 -12.35
CA ASP A 265 -27.32 4.91 -12.63
C ASP A 265 -26.68 5.68 -11.45
N LEU A 266 -25.69 6.51 -11.72
CA LEU A 266 -25.04 7.38 -10.73
C LEU A 266 -25.87 8.66 -10.53
N GLU A 267 -26.44 8.80 -9.36
CA GLU A 267 -27.07 10.05 -8.93
C GLU A 267 -26.16 10.85 -8.01
N ILE A 268 -25.83 12.10 -8.38
CA ILE A 268 -25.03 13.01 -7.55
C ILE A 268 -25.93 13.68 -6.51
N THR A 269 -26.02 13.07 -5.35
CA THR A 269 -26.79 13.53 -4.20
C THR A 269 -25.90 13.94 -3.03
N ASP A 270 -26.50 14.53 -1.98
CA ASP A 270 -25.76 14.82 -0.75
C ASP A 270 -25.36 13.54 0.01
N GLU A 271 -26.09 12.44 -0.21
CA GLU A 271 -25.89 11.16 0.46
C GLU A 271 -24.56 10.49 0.06
N ILE A 272 -24.12 10.69 -1.19
CA ILE A 272 -22.86 10.14 -1.66
C ILE A 272 -21.64 11.02 -1.31
N LYS A 273 -21.85 12.22 -0.74
CA LYS A 273 -20.73 13.07 -0.31
C LYS A 273 -19.96 12.42 0.83
N LEU A 274 -18.64 12.57 0.79
CA LEU A 274 -17.83 12.18 1.93
C LEU A 274 -18.31 12.92 3.19
N PRO A 275 -18.64 12.22 4.29
CA PRO A 275 -19.07 12.84 5.53
C PRO A 275 -18.07 13.90 6.02
N HIS A 276 -18.58 15.01 6.56
CA HIS A 276 -17.74 16.07 7.14
C HIS A 276 -17.18 15.66 8.50
N GLU A 277 -18.03 15.09 9.35
CA GLU A 277 -17.64 14.52 10.63
C GLU A 277 -17.26 13.04 10.48
N ASN A 278 -16.39 12.55 11.36
CA ASN A 278 -15.99 11.15 11.30
C ASN A 278 -17.21 10.23 11.53
N PRO A 279 -17.61 9.44 10.52
CA PRO A 279 -18.86 8.68 10.58
C PRO A 279 -18.84 7.55 11.62
N ILE A 280 -17.68 7.14 12.10
CA ILE A 280 -17.52 6.16 13.20
C ILE A 280 -18.19 6.63 14.48
N LEU A 281 -18.28 7.94 14.72
CA LEU A 281 -18.96 8.51 15.89
C LEU A 281 -20.45 8.14 15.97
N LYS A 282 -21.08 7.85 14.81
CA LYS A 282 -22.50 7.44 14.78
C LYS A 282 -22.73 6.02 15.30
N ILE A 283 -21.68 5.20 15.35
CA ILE A 283 -21.75 3.79 15.79
C ILE A 283 -20.81 3.52 16.97
N GLU A 284 -20.39 4.56 17.70
CA GLU A 284 -19.41 4.46 18.79
C GLU A 284 -19.83 3.44 19.84
N ASP A 285 -21.07 3.51 20.35
CA ASP A 285 -21.58 2.59 21.35
C ASP A 285 -21.52 1.13 20.89
N THR A 286 -21.89 0.90 19.62
CA THR A 286 -21.81 -0.44 19.02
C THR A 286 -20.35 -0.93 18.95
N LEU A 287 -19.39 -0.07 18.59
CA LEU A 287 -17.98 -0.46 18.56
C LEU A 287 -17.46 -0.85 19.96
N LEU A 288 -17.90 -0.14 21.01
CA LEU A 288 -17.55 -0.47 22.39
C LEU A 288 -18.11 -1.85 22.79
N GLU A 289 -19.33 -2.20 22.38
CA GLU A 289 -19.90 -3.54 22.60
C GLU A 289 -19.06 -4.65 21.94
N PHE A 290 -18.46 -4.38 20.77
CA PHE A 290 -17.56 -5.30 20.08
C PHE A 290 -16.11 -5.23 20.55
N ASN A 291 -15.81 -4.50 21.63
CA ASN A 291 -14.47 -4.31 22.22
C ASN A 291 -13.47 -3.61 21.28
N MET A 292 -13.97 -2.66 20.49
CA MET A 292 -13.14 -1.85 19.58
C MET A 292 -12.76 -0.49 20.17
N ASP A 293 -12.52 -0.43 21.48
CA ASP A 293 -12.18 0.79 22.24
C ASP A 293 -10.97 1.54 21.63
N ALA A 294 -10.02 0.81 21.07
CA ALA A 294 -8.83 1.41 20.46
C ALA A 294 -9.17 2.26 19.22
N ILE A 295 -10.16 1.83 18.43
CA ILE A 295 -10.64 2.58 17.26
C ILE A 295 -11.34 3.85 17.71
N VAL A 296 -12.24 3.74 18.69
CA VAL A 296 -12.98 4.87 19.26
C VAL A 296 -12.01 5.92 19.82
N ARG A 297 -11.08 5.51 20.69
CA ARG A 297 -10.06 6.40 21.25
C ARG A 297 -9.23 7.10 20.17
N ARG A 298 -8.85 6.39 19.10
CA ARG A 298 -8.09 6.97 17.98
C ARG A 298 -8.90 8.02 17.22
N VAL A 299 -10.20 7.79 17.01
CA VAL A 299 -11.09 8.76 16.35
C VAL A 299 -11.18 10.03 17.17
N HIS A 300 -11.38 9.93 18.49
CA HIS A 300 -11.42 11.09 19.38
C HIS A 300 -10.06 11.83 19.43
N ALA A 301 -8.95 11.11 19.43
CA ALA A 301 -7.60 11.70 19.47
C ALA A 301 -7.24 12.44 18.16
N ASN A 302 -7.71 11.95 17.01
CA ASN A 302 -7.41 12.54 15.70
C ASN A 302 -8.30 13.74 15.35
N GLY A 303 -9.27 14.11 16.20
CA GLY A 303 -10.25 15.17 15.97
C GLY A 303 -11.49 14.68 15.22
N LEU A 304 -12.57 15.44 15.38
CA LEU A 304 -13.90 15.05 14.89
C LEU A 304 -14.08 15.22 13.37
N ASN A 305 -13.23 16.01 12.72
CA ASN A 305 -13.31 16.27 11.29
C ASN A 305 -12.77 15.09 10.49
N TYR A 306 -13.61 14.50 9.66
CA TYR A 306 -13.23 13.40 8.78
C TYR A 306 -12.48 13.88 7.53
N LYS A 307 -12.93 15.00 6.98
CA LYS A 307 -12.18 15.73 5.93
C LYS A 307 -11.06 16.51 6.61
N THR A 308 -9.86 16.01 6.60
CA THR A 308 -8.71 16.87 6.88
C THR A 308 -8.63 17.89 5.74
N SER A 309 -8.67 19.21 6.07
CA SER A 309 -8.16 20.22 5.14
C SER A 309 -6.87 19.71 4.54
N MET A 310 -6.68 19.88 3.20
CA MET A 310 -5.46 19.42 2.49
C MET A 310 -4.27 19.48 3.46
N PRO A 311 -3.51 18.41 3.64
CA PRO A 311 -2.24 18.57 4.32
C PRO A 311 -1.55 19.70 3.57
N ALA A 312 -1.24 20.79 4.26
CA ALA A 312 -0.32 21.80 3.72
C ALA A 312 0.79 21.00 3.09
N VAL A 313 1.12 21.24 1.81
CA VAL A 313 2.16 20.54 1.07
C VAL A 313 3.29 20.38 2.05
N LYS A 314 3.40 19.17 2.66
CA LYS A 314 4.45 18.92 3.62
C LYS A 314 5.70 18.97 2.77
N GLU A 315 6.54 19.97 3.02
CA GLU A 315 7.82 20.07 2.32
C GLU A 315 8.48 18.70 2.44
N LYS A 316 8.90 18.15 1.28
CA LYS A 316 9.70 16.92 1.28
C LYS A 316 10.79 17.08 2.32
N LEU A 317 10.96 16.09 3.17
CA LEU A 317 11.98 16.08 4.19
C LEU A 317 13.33 16.41 3.53
N GLN A 318 13.79 17.64 3.71
CA GLN A 318 15.09 18.07 3.22
C GLN A 318 16.07 18.02 4.38
N PHE A 319 17.08 17.20 4.22
CA PHE A 319 18.16 17.11 5.19
C PHE A 319 19.48 16.85 4.47
N LYS A 320 20.57 16.99 5.18
CA LYS A 320 21.90 16.75 4.66
C LYS A 320 22.51 15.53 5.35
N SER A 321 22.81 14.51 4.58
CA SER A 321 23.65 13.38 5.00
C SER A 321 25.12 13.81 4.97
N ILE A 322 25.86 13.55 6.04
CA ILE A 322 27.25 13.96 6.19
C ILE A 322 28.10 12.73 6.53
N LEU A 323 28.98 12.38 5.61
CA LEU A 323 29.97 11.34 5.82
C LEU A 323 31.10 11.84 6.72
N LEU A 324 31.40 11.11 7.80
CA LEU A 324 32.49 11.41 8.74
C LEU A 324 33.53 10.29 8.69
N ASN A 325 34.43 10.36 7.73
CA ASN A 325 35.55 9.44 7.55
C ASN A 325 36.92 10.07 7.95
N ASP A 326 36.93 11.33 8.42
CA ASP A 326 38.13 11.98 9.03
C ASP A 326 38.02 11.94 10.57
N PRO A 327 38.96 11.27 11.27
CA PRO A 327 38.98 11.18 12.72
C PRO A 327 38.93 12.53 13.43
N LYS A 328 39.64 13.55 12.90
CA LYS A 328 39.68 14.89 13.51
C LYS A 328 38.33 15.59 13.41
N GLN A 329 37.67 15.44 12.26
CA GLN A 329 36.34 16.01 12.05
C GLN A 329 35.31 15.33 12.95
N LEU A 330 35.32 14.01 13.05
CA LEU A 330 34.41 13.23 13.92
C LEU A 330 34.56 13.71 15.38
N ILE A 331 35.75 13.68 15.93
CA ILE A 331 36.01 14.06 17.33
C ILE A 331 35.66 15.53 17.59
N LYS A 332 35.92 16.44 16.64
CA LYS A 332 35.53 17.85 16.74
C LYS A 332 33.99 17.98 16.84
N ILE A 333 33.23 17.29 16.01
CA ILE A 333 31.78 17.36 16.00
C ILE A 333 31.21 16.79 17.29
N VAL A 334 31.66 15.60 17.70
CA VAL A 334 31.12 14.93 18.90
C VAL A 334 31.42 15.77 20.16
N ASN A 335 32.64 16.35 20.29
CA ASN A 335 32.99 17.21 21.42
C ASN A 335 32.28 18.57 21.43
N ALA A 336 31.71 18.99 20.28
CA ALA A 336 30.98 20.25 20.18
C ALA A 336 29.47 20.09 20.53
N ILE A 337 29.00 18.88 20.76
CA ILE A 337 27.58 18.62 21.15
C ILE A 337 27.35 19.19 22.55
N PRO A 338 26.36 20.10 22.75
CA PRO A 338 26.07 20.65 24.07
C PRO A 338 25.68 19.55 25.06
N LYS A 339 26.06 19.73 26.32
CA LYS A 339 25.72 18.78 27.38
C LYS A 339 24.20 18.59 27.47
N ASP A 340 23.78 17.36 27.78
CA ASP A 340 22.37 16.97 27.90
C ASP A 340 21.54 17.10 26.58
N SER A 341 22.20 17.22 25.44
CA SER A 341 21.52 17.20 24.13
C SER A 341 20.82 15.87 23.88
N ILE A 342 19.72 15.93 23.13
CA ILE A 342 19.13 14.73 22.52
C ILE A 342 20.01 14.34 21.32
N VAL A 343 20.37 13.07 21.24
CA VAL A 343 21.14 12.49 20.14
C VAL A 343 20.45 11.21 19.72
N SER A 344 20.01 11.12 18.49
CA SER A 344 19.63 9.80 17.96
C SER A 344 20.85 9.03 17.53
N PHE A 345 20.81 7.72 17.68
CA PHE A 345 21.91 6.81 17.38
C PHE A 345 21.38 5.52 16.75
N ASP A 346 22.08 5.01 15.75
CA ASP A 346 21.75 3.79 15.04
C ASP A 346 23.00 3.08 14.54
N THR A 347 22.97 1.74 14.38
CA THR A 347 24.10 0.93 13.94
C THR A 347 23.83 0.18 12.66
N GLU A 348 24.83 0.17 11.76
CA GLU A 348 24.81 -0.62 10.53
C GLU A 348 25.71 -1.86 10.68
N THR A 349 25.19 -3.01 10.26
CA THR A 349 25.82 -4.31 10.53
C THR A 349 25.77 -5.26 9.34
N THR A 350 26.56 -6.33 9.41
CA THR A 350 26.60 -7.37 8.37
C THR A 350 25.44 -8.35 8.44
N ASP A 351 24.75 -8.49 9.57
CA ASP A 351 23.66 -9.46 9.77
C ASP A 351 22.61 -8.90 10.74
N ILE A 352 21.37 -9.36 10.61
CA ILE A 352 20.29 -9.08 11.56
C ILE A 352 20.42 -9.91 12.85
N ASP A 353 21.10 -11.05 12.80
CA ASP A 353 21.41 -11.87 13.98
C ASP A 353 22.62 -11.27 14.71
N VAL A 354 22.37 -10.67 15.86
CA VAL A 354 23.41 -10.04 16.71
C VAL A 354 24.55 -10.97 17.07
N THR A 355 24.37 -12.31 17.01
CA THR A 355 25.42 -13.28 17.32
C THR A 355 26.45 -13.40 16.20
N ASN A 356 26.03 -13.14 14.97
CA ASN A 356 26.85 -13.24 13.77
C ASN A 356 27.22 -11.87 13.20
N ALA A 357 26.54 -10.80 13.67
CA ALA A 357 26.71 -9.45 13.16
C ALA A 357 28.04 -8.83 13.57
N SER A 358 28.71 -8.23 12.61
CA SER A 358 29.84 -7.31 12.82
C SER A 358 29.39 -5.89 12.51
N ILE A 359 29.89 -4.92 13.26
CA ILE A 359 29.60 -3.51 13.01
C ILE A 359 30.29 -3.04 11.73
N VAL A 360 29.57 -2.40 10.85
CA VAL A 360 30.06 -1.78 9.60
C VAL A 360 30.18 -0.28 9.72
N GLY A 361 29.31 0.35 10.50
CA GLY A 361 29.31 1.76 10.79
C GLY A 361 28.24 2.12 11.81
N PHE A 362 28.15 3.41 12.14
CA PHE A 362 27.06 3.94 12.94
C PHE A 362 26.64 5.32 12.43
N SER A 363 25.40 5.68 12.69
CA SER A 363 24.86 7.00 12.38
C SER A 363 24.36 7.72 13.63
N PHE A 364 24.34 9.04 13.58
CA PHE A 364 23.77 9.86 14.64
C PHE A 364 23.22 11.19 14.12
N CYS A 365 22.23 11.72 14.84
CA CYS A 365 21.64 13.01 14.52
C CYS A 365 21.49 13.86 15.80
N ILE A 366 21.76 15.16 15.66
CA ILE A 366 21.73 16.13 16.76
C ILE A 366 20.85 17.35 16.47
N ASP A 367 20.32 17.44 15.27
CA ASP A 367 19.38 18.49 14.85
C ASP A 367 18.43 18.00 13.75
N GLN A 368 17.45 18.81 13.36
CA GLN A 368 16.41 18.41 12.41
C GLN A 368 16.81 18.52 10.93
N THR A 369 18.04 18.93 10.63
CA THR A 369 18.43 19.32 9.27
C THR A 369 19.57 18.51 8.68
N LYS A 370 20.34 17.82 9.53
CA LYS A 370 21.50 17.04 9.12
C LYS A 370 21.71 15.84 10.04
N ALA A 371 22.19 14.76 9.46
CA ALA A 371 22.60 13.57 10.18
C ALA A 371 23.96 13.08 9.66
N TYR A 372 24.63 12.29 10.46
CA TYR A 372 26.00 11.90 10.24
C TYR A 372 26.11 10.39 10.14
N TYR A 373 26.98 9.92 9.24
CA TYR A 373 27.38 8.52 9.16
C TYR A 373 28.88 8.36 9.36
N VAL A 374 29.28 7.37 10.16
CA VAL A 374 30.66 7.05 10.49
C VAL A 374 30.99 5.65 10.00
N PRO A 375 31.68 5.47 8.85
CA PRO A 375 32.09 4.17 8.33
C PRO A 375 33.24 3.59 9.14
N ILE A 376 33.20 2.26 9.42
CA ILE A 376 34.21 1.55 10.23
C ILE A 376 34.80 0.37 9.47
N ASP A 377 33.95 -0.48 8.86
CA ASP A 377 34.34 -1.80 8.33
C ASP A 377 33.65 -2.15 7.01
N HIS A 378 33.56 -1.16 6.09
CA HIS A 378 33.15 -1.44 4.71
C HIS A 378 34.25 -2.16 3.96
N TYR A 379 33.88 -3.12 3.11
CA TYR A 379 34.81 -3.93 2.37
C TYR A 379 34.40 -4.10 0.90
N TYR A 380 34.98 -3.29 0.01
CA TYR A 380 34.85 -3.40 -1.44
C TYR A 380 36.04 -2.75 -2.15
N LEU A 381 36.21 -3.01 -3.44
CA LEU A 381 37.31 -2.48 -4.23
C LEU A 381 37.19 -0.93 -4.37
N GLY A 382 38.17 -0.22 -3.87
CA GLY A 382 38.22 1.26 -3.89
C GLY A 382 37.49 1.92 -2.72
N VAL A 383 37.21 1.20 -1.62
CA VAL A 383 36.67 1.79 -0.40
C VAL A 383 37.54 2.93 0.09
N PRO A 384 36.97 4.11 0.44
CA PRO A 384 37.74 5.23 0.98
C PRO A 384 38.26 4.94 2.39
N ASP A 385 39.12 5.84 2.91
CA ASP A 385 39.56 5.78 4.30
C ASP A 385 38.33 5.80 5.25
N GLN A 386 38.42 5.00 6.30
CA GLN A 386 37.37 4.83 7.29
C GLN A 386 37.88 5.12 8.70
N ILE A 387 36.94 5.26 9.63
CA ILE A 387 37.27 5.48 11.04
C ILE A 387 37.75 4.16 11.68
N THR A 388 38.88 4.19 12.36
CA THR A 388 39.35 3.01 13.10
C THR A 388 38.43 2.67 14.27
N LYS A 389 38.40 1.38 14.67
CA LYS A 389 37.55 0.93 15.79
C LYS A 389 37.87 1.67 17.11
N ASP A 390 39.10 2.05 17.36
CA ASP A 390 39.47 2.79 18.57
C ASP A 390 38.88 4.21 18.56
N VAL A 391 38.99 4.94 17.44
CA VAL A 391 38.42 6.28 17.31
C VAL A 391 36.88 6.23 17.33
N ALA A 392 36.29 5.22 16.70
CA ALA A 392 34.86 4.98 16.75
C ALA A 392 34.39 4.73 18.19
N LYS A 393 35.14 3.91 18.95
CA LYS A 393 34.88 3.65 20.37
C LYS A 393 34.88 4.93 21.20
N ASP A 394 35.90 5.78 21.04
CA ASP A 394 35.99 7.05 21.76
C ASP A 394 34.82 7.98 21.41
N ALA A 395 34.41 8.03 20.14
CA ALA A 395 33.27 8.81 19.70
C ALA A 395 31.96 8.29 20.30
N ILE A 396 31.75 6.96 20.31
CA ILE A 396 30.56 6.34 20.90
C ILE A 396 30.48 6.59 22.41
N ILE A 397 31.60 6.51 23.13
CA ILE A 397 31.65 6.85 24.58
C ILE A 397 31.19 8.30 24.79
N LYS A 398 31.64 9.23 23.96
CA LYS A 398 31.22 10.63 24.05
C LYS A 398 29.76 10.85 23.71
N LEU A 399 29.23 10.20 22.67
CA LEU A 399 27.80 10.25 22.33
C LEU A 399 26.94 9.67 23.47
N ASN A 400 27.44 8.64 24.15
CA ASN A 400 26.77 7.99 25.28
C ASN A 400 26.67 8.88 26.54
N GLU A 401 27.44 9.99 26.62
CA GLU A 401 27.29 10.99 27.69
C GLU A 401 26.02 11.87 27.52
N HIS A 402 25.31 11.76 26.38
CA HIS A 402 24.12 12.52 26.06
C HIS A 402 22.84 11.70 26.24
N ARG A 403 21.68 12.30 25.96
CA ARG A 403 20.38 11.62 25.99
C ARG A 403 20.17 10.86 24.68
N LEU A 404 20.56 9.58 24.67
CA LEU A 404 20.44 8.75 23.49
C LEU A 404 19.01 8.32 23.20
N VAL A 405 18.58 8.55 21.97
CA VAL A 405 17.30 8.11 21.41
C VAL A 405 17.58 7.12 20.30
N LEU A 406 17.00 5.95 20.36
CA LEU A 406 17.19 4.86 19.39
C LEU A 406 15.85 4.34 18.87
N GLN A 407 15.92 3.56 17.82
CA GLN A 407 14.80 2.80 17.28
C GLN A 407 15.13 1.31 17.39
N ASN A 408 14.45 0.56 18.28
CA ASN A 408 14.80 -0.82 18.61
C ASN A 408 16.16 -0.94 19.35
N TYR A 409 16.33 -0.14 20.39
CA TYR A 409 17.54 -0.06 21.25
C TYR A 409 18.18 -1.41 21.57
N LYS A 410 17.40 -2.45 21.76
CA LYS A 410 17.91 -3.78 22.13
C LYS A 410 18.94 -4.29 21.13
N TYR A 411 18.73 -4.06 19.85
CA TYR A 411 19.63 -4.48 18.79
C TYR A 411 20.96 -3.71 18.86
N ASP A 412 20.91 -2.40 18.87
CA ASP A 412 22.10 -1.53 18.89
C ASP A 412 22.91 -1.73 20.17
N TYR A 413 22.23 -1.91 21.31
CA TYR A 413 22.90 -2.20 22.57
C TYR A 413 23.75 -3.47 22.47
N GLU A 414 23.22 -4.57 21.95
CA GLU A 414 23.94 -5.82 21.79
C GLU A 414 25.14 -5.68 20.81
N ILE A 415 24.95 -4.97 19.71
CA ILE A 415 26.02 -4.71 18.74
C ILE A 415 27.15 -3.91 19.38
N ILE A 416 26.85 -2.81 20.05
CA ILE A 416 27.85 -1.95 20.69
C ILE A 416 28.52 -2.65 21.87
N LYS A 417 27.75 -3.40 22.65
CA LYS A 417 28.31 -4.19 23.77
C LYS A 417 29.31 -5.23 23.29
N ARG A 418 29.00 -5.95 22.23
CA ARG A 418 29.87 -7.01 21.67
C ARG A 418 31.13 -6.45 20.99
N ASN A 419 30.95 -5.40 20.20
CA ASN A 419 32.07 -4.88 19.40
C ASN A 419 33.01 -3.96 20.18
N PHE A 420 32.50 -3.21 21.17
CA PHE A 420 33.26 -2.19 21.89
C PHE A 420 33.29 -2.36 23.41
N ASN A 421 32.51 -3.26 23.97
CA ASN A 421 32.28 -3.46 25.40
C ASN A 421 31.83 -2.15 26.10
N ILE A 422 30.89 -1.43 25.47
CA ILE A 422 30.24 -0.24 26.00
C ILE A 422 28.81 -0.59 26.37
N ASP A 423 28.34 -0.11 27.53
CA ASP A 423 26.94 -0.14 27.91
C ASP A 423 26.28 1.16 27.45
N LEU A 424 25.46 1.09 26.42
CA LEU A 424 24.72 2.24 25.93
C LEU A 424 23.64 2.64 26.92
N SER A 425 23.53 3.95 27.18
CA SER A 425 22.50 4.53 28.03
C SER A 425 21.25 4.82 27.20
N LEU A 426 20.12 4.21 27.52
CA LEU A 426 18.86 4.50 26.86
C LEU A 426 18.17 5.68 27.52
N TYR A 427 17.88 6.74 26.76
CA TYR A 427 16.97 7.80 27.18
C TYR A 427 15.54 7.55 26.65
N ALA A 428 15.40 7.20 25.37
CA ALA A 428 14.12 6.83 24.79
C ALA A 428 14.29 5.86 23.61
N ASP A 429 13.33 4.95 23.44
CA ASP A 429 13.20 4.08 22.27
C ASP A 429 11.93 4.46 21.51
N THR A 430 12.07 4.95 20.28
CA THR A 430 10.96 5.44 19.47
C THR A 430 10.01 4.33 19.04
N MET A 431 10.49 3.09 18.91
CA MET A 431 9.65 1.92 18.66
C MET A 431 8.71 1.65 19.84
N ILE A 432 9.25 1.66 21.07
CA ILE A 432 8.48 1.43 22.29
C ILE A 432 7.50 2.59 22.53
N LEU A 433 7.95 3.85 22.34
CA LEU A 433 7.07 5.01 22.48
C LEU A 433 5.90 4.96 21.50
N ALA A 434 6.17 4.65 20.24
CA ALA A 434 5.12 4.50 19.22
C ALA A 434 4.14 3.37 19.56
N TRP A 435 4.63 2.24 20.08
CA TRP A 435 3.79 1.13 20.52
C TRP A 435 2.91 1.50 21.72
N LEU A 436 3.43 2.26 22.68
CA LEU A 436 2.66 2.75 23.83
C LEU A 436 1.56 3.73 23.42
N ILE A 437 1.80 4.54 22.37
CA ILE A 437 0.80 5.48 21.84
C ILE A 437 -0.28 4.72 21.07
N ASP A 438 0.10 3.77 20.25
CA ASP A 438 -0.82 2.99 19.40
C ASP A 438 -0.27 1.58 19.17
N SER A 439 -0.65 0.66 20.06
CA SER A 439 -0.23 -0.75 19.99
C SER A 439 -0.83 -1.53 18.81
N SER A 440 -1.79 -0.96 18.09
CA SER A 440 -2.42 -1.58 16.92
C SER A 440 -1.73 -1.24 15.59
N SER A 441 -0.83 -0.25 15.61
CA SER A 441 -0.09 0.20 14.43
C SER A 441 1.28 -0.47 14.32
N ALA A 442 1.76 -0.61 13.09
CA ALA A 442 3.14 -1.04 12.85
C ALA A 442 4.12 0.03 13.36
N VAL A 443 5.16 -0.40 14.08
CA VAL A 443 6.15 0.45 14.75
C VAL A 443 7.53 0.43 14.08
N GLY A 444 7.66 -0.17 12.89
CA GLY A 444 8.88 -0.10 12.08
C GLY A 444 9.19 1.34 11.66
N LEU A 445 10.47 1.69 11.57
CA LEU A 445 10.92 3.05 11.29
C LEU A 445 10.34 3.58 9.97
N ASP A 446 10.32 2.76 8.92
CA ASP A 446 9.72 3.05 7.62
C ASP A 446 8.22 3.38 7.71
N LYS A 447 7.48 2.64 8.55
CA LYS A 447 6.03 2.86 8.76
C LYS A 447 5.76 4.12 9.56
N LEU A 448 6.59 4.38 10.58
CA LEU A 448 6.48 5.59 11.37
C LEU A 448 6.86 6.82 10.53
N SER A 449 7.90 6.75 9.71
CA SER A 449 8.30 7.80 8.77
C SER A 449 7.16 8.14 7.78
N ALA A 450 6.58 7.14 7.14
CA ALA A 450 5.44 7.33 6.24
C ALA A 450 4.22 7.91 6.99
N LYS A 451 3.93 7.42 8.20
CA LYS A 451 2.77 7.84 9.00
C LYS A 451 2.87 9.30 9.47
N TYR A 452 4.03 9.70 9.99
CA TYR A 452 4.18 11.01 10.66
C TYR A 452 4.77 12.09 9.78
N PHE A 453 5.58 11.72 8.78
CA PHE A 453 6.28 12.69 7.93
C PHE A 453 5.88 12.61 6.45
N ASP A 454 5.03 11.64 6.05
CA ASP A 454 4.71 11.36 4.64
C ASP A 454 5.99 11.12 3.79
N HIS A 455 6.96 10.48 4.42
CA HIS A 455 8.27 10.25 3.86
C HIS A 455 8.53 8.75 3.70
N ASN A 456 8.75 8.33 2.45
CA ASN A 456 9.14 6.97 2.13
C ASN A 456 10.67 6.87 2.24
N MET A 457 11.13 6.13 3.23
CA MET A 457 12.55 5.91 3.47
C MET A 457 13.19 5.05 2.39
N ILE A 458 14.51 5.17 2.26
CA ILE A 458 15.31 4.30 1.38
C ILE A 458 15.16 2.85 1.88
N ALA A 459 14.67 1.96 1.03
CA ALA A 459 14.49 0.57 1.46
C ALA A 459 15.82 -0.19 1.42
N PHE A 460 16.09 -1.00 2.44
CA PHE A 460 17.32 -1.82 2.55
C PHE A 460 17.62 -2.62 1.28
N LYS A 461 16.59 -3.23 0.66
CA LYS A 461 16.71 -4.00 -0.60
C LYS A 461 17.17 -3.17 -1.81
N ASP A 462 17.04 -1.83 -1.74
CA ASP A 462 17.42 -0.94 -2.84
C ASP A 462 18.89 -0.53 -2.73
N VAL A 463 19.49 -0.69 -1.54
CA VAL A 463 20.92 -0.43 -1.29
C VAL A 463 21.75 -1.72 -1.21
N VAL A 464 21.24 -2.78 -0.61
CA VAL A 464 21.92 -4.08 -0.48
C VAL A 464 21.42 -5.07 -1.54
N LYS A 465 22.30 -5.56 -2.41
CA LYS A 465 21.95 -6.56 -3.42
C LYS A 465 21.77 -7.94 -2.80
N LYS A 466 20.93 -8.76 -3.38
CA LYS A 466 20.68 -10.13 -2.92
C LYS A 466 21.99 -10.92 -2.83
N GLY A 467 22.28 -11.48 -1.64
CA GLY A 467 23.48 -12.27 -1.37
C GLY A 467 24.71 -11.43 -0.94
N GLN A 468 24.51 -10.13 -0.72
CA GLN A 468 25.48 -9.21 -0.13
C GLN A 468 24.99 -8.74 1.24
N ASP A 469 25.88 -8.18 2.03
CA ASP A 469 25.60 -7.51 3.29
C ASP A 469 25.96 -6.01 3.22
N PHE A 470 25.70 -5.27 4.30
CA PHE A 470 25.91 -3.82 4.35
C PHE A 470 27.38 -3.40 4.17
N SER A 471 28.36 -4.26 4.49
CA SER A 471 29.79 -3.95 4.33
C SER A 471 30.19 -3.77 2.86
N SER A 472 29.44 -4.34 1.94
CA SER A 472 29.72 -4.28 0.50
C SER A 472 29.12 -3.06 -0.21
N ILE A 473 28.37 -2.21 0.51
CA ILE A 473 27.73 -1.02 -0.06
C ILE A 473 28.75 0.12 -0.16
N ASP A 474 28.65 0.86 -1.26
CA ASP A 474 29.37 2.12 -1.42
C ASP A 474 29.10 3.08 -0.24
N VAL A 475 30.18 3.65 0.34
CA VAL A 475 30.10 4.44 1.58
C VAL A 475 29.22 5.68 1.44
N ASP A 476 29.14 6.30 0.27
CA ASP A 476 28.26 7.46 0.06
C ASP A 476 26.78 7.03 0.08
N LYS A 477 26.44 5.88 -0.51
CA LYS A 477 25.09 5.30 -0.45
C LYS A 477 24.75 4.83 0.96
N ALA A 478 25.69 4.22 1.66
CA ALA A 478 25.55 3.84 3.05
C ALA A 478 25.29 5.08 3.93
N CYS A 479 25.99 6.19 3.65
CA CYS A 479 25.77 7.46 4.34
C CYS A 479 24.37 8.02 4.12
N GLU A 480 23.84 7.97 2.90
CA GLU A 480 22.46 8.43 2.62
C GLU A 480 21.45 7.61 3.41
N TYR A 481 21.58 6.28 3.39
CA TYR A 481 20.70 5.35 4.09
C TYR A 481 20.75 5.53 5.61
N ALA A 482 21.93 5.35 6.20
CA ALA A 482 22.11 5.36 7.66
C ALA A 482 21.83 6.75 8.29
N ALA A 483 22.17 7.84 7.60
CA ALA A 483 21.85 9.19 8.06
C ALA A 483 20.34 9.46 8.05
N GLU A 484 19.60 8.86 7.10
CA GLU A 484 18.13 8.93 7.07
C GLU A 484 17.54 8.24 8.30
N ASP A 485 18.00 7.04 8.66
CA ASP A 485 17.52 6.29 9.83
C ASP A 485 17.73 7.08 11.13
N ALA A 486 18.93 7.65 11.33
CA ALA A 486 19.21 8.51 12.49
C ALA A 486 18.34 9.78 12.51
N LEU A 487 18.16 10.45 11.37
CA LEU A 487 17.34 11.66 11.31
C LEU A 487 15.87 11.38 11.63
N ILE A 488 15.30 10.32 11.04
CA ILE A 488 13.91 9.96 11.27
C ILE A 488 13.70 9.59 12.73
N THR A 489 14.61 8.81 13.33
CA THR A 489 14.59 8.49 14.75
C THR A 489 14.63 9.75 15.62
N TYR A 490 15.51 10.71 15.29
CA TYR A 490 15.58 12.01 15.98
C TYR A 490 14.25 12.77 15.90
N LYS A 491 13.68 12.88 14.69
CA LYS A 491 12.42 13.61 14.49
C LYS A 491 11.22 12.95 15.17
N LEU A 492 11.15 11.61 15.17
CA LEU A 492 10.08 10.85 15.84
C LEU A 492 10.05 11.11 17.36
N TYR A 493 11.20 11.31 17.98
CA TYR A 493 11.25 11.62 19.41
C TYR A 493 10.58 12.96 19.76
N PHE A 494 10.58 13.93 18.84
CA PHE A 494 10.00 15.26 19.06
C PHE A 494 8.53 15.37 18.57
N MET A 495 7.94 14.28 18.10
CA MET A 495 6.52 14.21 17.72
C MET A 495 5.63 13.86 18.91
#